data_99c72ff2d3e44d5c0092fd5a2a24506a
#
_entry.id   99c72ff2d3e44d5c0092fd5a2a24506a
#
_cell.length_a   1.000
_cell.length_b   1.000
_cell.length_c   1.000
_cell.angle_alpha   90.00
_cell.angle_beta   90.00
_cell.angle_gamma   90.00
#
_symmetry.space_group_name_H-M   'P 1'
#
loop_
_entity.id
_entity.type
_entity.pdbx_description
1 polymer ?
#
loop_
_entity_poly.entity_id
_entity_poly.type
_entity_poly.pdbx_seq_one_letter_code
_entity_poly.pdbx_strand_id
1 'polypeptide(L)'
;QRLADAIGAHLGLFDEVFGSDGVRNLKGPNKAAFLVERYGAGNYAYVGDTHADAEVWRNSGHAVVKSRSASVRRKAQAHHSSHVIPAPQGRALALVKALRPHQWLKNLLVFLAIAGAHRFFDFDLMLRAIAAFVAFSLVASSVYIVNDLLDLSADRAHARKYKRPFASGAA
;
A
#
# COMPACT_ATOMS: atom_id res chain seq x y z
N GLN A 1 -16.82 0.44 -20.64
CA GLN A 1 -16.93 -0.99 -20.89
C GLN A 1 -15.64 -1.56 -21.53
N ARG A 2 -15.17 -1.07 -22.68
CA ARG A 2 -14.00 -1.61 -23.43
C ARG A 2 -12.75 -1.87 -22.59
N LEU A 3 -12.40 -0.94 -21.68
CA LEU A 3 -11.22 -1.11 -20.81
C LEU A 3 -11.45 -2.24 -19.79
N ALA A 4 -12.64 -2.33 -19.22
CA ALA A 4 -12.98 -3.39 -18.28
C ALA A 4 -12.92 -4.76 -18.94
N ASP A 5 -13.44 -4.88 -20.17
CA ASP A 5 -13.40 -6.11 -20.96
C ASP A 5 -11.96 -6.54 -21.28
N ALA A 6 -11.11 -5.58 -21.68
CA ALA A 6 -9.68 -5.85 -21.97
C ALA A 6 -8.93 -6.35 -20.72
N ILE A 7 -9.17 -5.72 -19.56
CA ILE A 7 -8.58 -6.15 -18.28
C ILE A 7 -9.10 -7.54 -17.88
N GLY A 8 -10.40 -7.76 -17.98
CA GLY A 8 -11.02 -9.06 -17.66
C GLY A 8 -10.47 -10.20 -18.51
N ALA A 9 -10.38 -9.98 -19.84
CA ALA A 9 -9.79 -10.94 -20.76
C ALA A 9 -8.30 -11.23 -20.49
N HIS A 10 -7.53 -10.17 -20.12
CA HIS A 10 -6.10 -10.34 -19.79
C HIS A 10 -5.89 -11.15 -18.51
N LEU A 11 -6.73 -10.94 -17.50
CA LEU A 11 -6.59 -11.63 -16.22
C LEU A 11 -7.15 -13.05 -16.23
N GLY A 12 -8.20 -13.31 -17.01
CA GLY A 12 -8.84 -14.63 -17.10
C GLY A 12 -9.42 -15.18 -15.79
N LEU A 13 -9.75 -14.27 -14.84
CA LEU A 13 -10.17 -14.61 -13.47
C LEU A 13 -11.66 -14.38 -13.22
N PHE A 14 -12.38 -13.78 -14.20
CA PHE A 14 -13.73 -13.29 -14.02
C PHE A 14 -14.68 -14.00 -14.96
N ASP A 15 -15.81 -14.47 -14.46
CA ASP A 15 -16.88 -15.07 -15.27
C ASP A 15 -17.60 -13.99 -16.09
N GLU A 16 -17.77 -12.80 -15.51
CA GLU A 16 -18.46 -11.68 -16.13
C GLU A 16 -17.76 -10.35 -15.79
N VAL A 17 -17.79 -9.42 -16.73
CA VAL A 17 -17.20 -8.08 -16.57
C VAL A 17 -18.18 -7.01 -16.97
N PHE A 18 -18.47 -6.07 -16.08
CA PHE A 18 -19.35 -4.95 -16.30
C PHE A 18 -18.64 -3.63 -16.04
N GLY A 19 -18.82 -2.67 -16.94
CA GLY A 19 -18.29 -1.33 -16.81
C GLY A 19 -19.31 -0.29 -17.30
N SER A 20 -19.07 0.97 -17.01
CA SER A 20 -19.85 2.07 -17.57
C SER A 20 -19.67 2.12 -19.08
N ASP A 21 -20.76 2.38 -19.84
CA ASP A 21 -20.80 2.32 -21.30
C ASP A 21 -21.16 3.66 -21.99
N GLY A 22 -21.20 4.74 -21.24
CA GLY A 22 -21.59 6.08 -21.71
C GLY A 22 -23.09 6.36 -21.59
N VAL A 23 -23.93 5.34 -21.52
CA VAL A 23 -25.37 5.45 -21.25
C VAL A 23 -25.64 5.17 -19.77
N ARG A 24 -25.06 4.11 -19.24
CA ARG A 24 -25.19 3.70 -17.83
C ARG A 24 -23.87 3.92 -17.09
N ASN A 25 -23.89 4.78 -16.08
CA ASN A 25 -22.75 4.98 -15.19
C ASN A 25 -22.88 4.04 -13.97
N LEU A 26 -22.05 2.98 -13.92
CA LEU A 26 -22.03 2.00 -12.83
C LEU A 26 -21.23 2.52 -11.63
N LYS A 27 -21.72 3.59 -10.99
CA LYS A 27 -21.11 4.18 -9.77
C LYS A 27 -22.19 4.44 -8.73
N GLY A 28 -21.86 4.21 -7.45
CA GLY A 28 -22.74 4.48 -6.32
C GLY A 28 -24.11 3.80 -6.43
N PRO A 29 -25.20 4.56 -6.33
CA PRO A 29 -26.57 4.02 -6.37
C PRO A 29 -26.87 3.22 -7.65
N ASN A 30 -26.40 3.68 -8.80
CA ASN A 30 -26.65 2.98 -10.07
C ASN A 30 -25.98 1.60 -10.10
N LYS A 31 -24.79 1.47 -9.51
CA LYS A 31 -24.13 0.17 -9.35
C LYS A 31 -24.90 -0.72 -8.40
N ALA A 32 -25.40 -0.17 -7.30
CA ALA A 32 -26.19 -0.91 -6.33
C ALA A 32 -27.48 -1.45 -6.97
N ALA A 33 -28.22 -0.60 -7.71
CA ALA A 33 -29.43 -0.99 -8.41
C ALA A 33 -29.16 -2.10 -9.44
N PHE A 34 -28.09 -1.97 -10.23
CA PHE A 34 -27.68 -2.98 -11.21
C PHE A 34 -27.40 -4.34 -10.57
N LEU A 35 -26.69 -4.37 -9.43
CA LEU A 35 -26.36 -5.62 -8.75
C LEU A 35 -27.58 -6.26 -8.07
N VAL A 36 -28.49 -5.44 -7.53
CA VAL A 36 -29.76 -5.92 -6.98
C VAL A 36 -30.66 -6.51 -8.06
N GLU A 37 -30.74 -5.84 -9.22
CA GLU A 37 -31.52 -6.34 -10.38
C GLU A 37 -31.01 -7.72 -10.85
N ARG A 38 -29.68 -7.90 -10.85
CA ARG A 38 -29.05 -9.10 -11.40
C ARG A 38 -28.99 -10.26 -10.41
N TYR A 39 -28.66 -10.02 -9.14
CA TYR A 39 -28.38 -11.05 -8.14
C TYR A 39 -29.39 -11.10 -6.99
N GLY A 40 -30.23 -10.10 -6.87
CA GLY A 40 -31.15 -9.90 -5.74
C GLY A 40 -30.48 -9.22 -4.54
N ALA A 41 -31.26 -8.48 -3.76
CA ALA A 41 -30.77 -7.85 -2.53
C ALA A 41 -30.35 -8.91 -1.50
N GLY A 42 -29.19 -8.71 -0.90
CA GLY A 42 -28.63 -9.62 0.11
C GLY A 42 -27.98 -10.89 -0.42
N ASN A 43 -28.07 -11.17 -1.72
CA ASN A 43 -27.61 -12.45 -2.30
C ASN A 43 -26.20 -12.40 -2.91
N TYR A 44 -25.46 -11.33 -2.69
CA TYR A 44 -24.09 -11.20 -3.20
C TYR A 44 -23.14 -10.62 -2.15
N ALA A 45 -21.87 -10.95 -2.28
CA ALA A 45 -20.79 -10.29 -1.55
C ALA A 45 -20.16 -9.21 -2.44
N TYR A 46 -19.84 -8.06 -1.87
CA TYR A 46 -19.24 -6.97 -2.64
C TYR A 46 -17.93 -6.48 -2.02
N VAL A 47 -16.87 -6.43 -2.84
CA VAL A 47 -15.57 -5.88 -2.48
C VAL A 47 -15.49 -4.44 -2.98
N GLY A 48 -15.30 -3.48 -2.08
CA GLY A 48 -15.20 -2.06 -2.43
C GLY A 48 -14.10 -1.36 -1.65
N ASP A 49 -13.73 -0.14 -2.10
CA ASP A 49 -12.63 0.64 -1.54
C ASP A 49 -12.98 2.12 -1.30
N THR A 50 -14.14 2.59 -1.75
CA THR A 50 -14.52 4.00 -1.77
C THR A 50 -15.84 4.29 -1.03
N HIS A 51 -16.08 5.58 -0.77
CA HIS A 51 -17.36 6.04 -0.23
C HIS A 51 -18.54 5.77 -1.16
N ALA A 52 -18.31 5.72 -2.48
CA ALA A 52 -19.37 5.44 -3.46
C ALA A 52 -19.91 4.01 -3.35
N ASP A 53 -19.14 3.10 -2.77
CA ASP A 53 -19.54 1.71 -2.60
C ASP A 53 -20.48 1.48 -1.39
N ALA A 54 -20.70 2.51 -0.58
CA ALA A 54 -21.59 2.43 0.59
C ALA A 54 -23.01 1.96 0.27
N GLU A 55 -23.57 2.41 -0.87
CA GLU A 55 -24.90 1.98 -1.34
C GLU A 55 -24.90 0.52 -1.77
N VAL A 56 -23.81 0.05 -2.37
CA VAL A 56 -23.66 -1.34 -2.76
C VAL A 56 -23.58 -2.25 -1.54
N TRP A 57 -22.78 -1.87 -0.53
CA TRP A 57 -22.69 -2.62 0.71
C TRP A 57 -24.03 -2.71 1.45
N ARG A 58 -24.86 -1.64 1.44
CA ARG A 58 -26.19 -1.69 2.05
C ARG A 58 -27.11 -2.75 1.47
N ASN A 59 -26.93 -3.06 0.20
CA ASN A 59 -27.75 -4.03 -0.51
C ASN A 59 -27.09 -5.39 -0.67
N SER A 60 -25.84 -5.56 -0.21
CA SER A 60 -25.12 -6.83 -0.26
C SER A 60 -25.34 -7.67 0.99
N GLY A 61 -25.28 -8.99 0.89
CA GLY A 61 -25.28 -9.88 2.05
C GLY A 61 -23.98 -9.86 2.83
N HIS A 62 -22.85 -9.57 2.12
CA HIS A 62 -21.52 -9.48 2.70
C HIS A 62 -20.77 -8.24 2.18
N ALA A 63 -20.27 -7.40 3.08
CA ALA A 63 -19.45 -6.23 2.74
C ALA A 63 -17.97 -6.56 2.94
N VAL A 64 -17.18 -6.51 1.89
CA VAL A 64 -15.72 -6.64 1.96
C VAL A 64 -15.10 -5.29 1.63
N VAL A 65 -14.24 -4.76 2.50
CA VAL A 65 -13.63 -3.46 2.30
C VAL A 65 -12.11 -3.54 2.28
N LYS A 66 -11.49 -2.97 1.25
CA LYS A 66 -10.05 -2.79 1.14
C LYS A 66 -9.74 -1.31 1.00
N SER A 67 -9.72 -0.56 2.10
CA SER A 67 -9.49 0.88 2.07
C SER A 67 -8.56 1.35 3.18
N ARG A 68 -7.73 2.38 2.86
CA ARG A 68 -6.91 3.08 3.87
C ARG A 68 -7.75 4.04 4.70
N SER A 69 -8.88 4.53 4.17
CA SER A 69 -9.75 5.48 4.84
C SER A 69 -10.53 4.81 5.99
N ALA A 70 -10.32 5.31 7.21
CA ALA A 70 -11.04 4.86 8.38
C ALA A 70 -12.56 5.10 8.27
N SER A 71 -12.98 6.17 7.58
CA SER A 71 -14.39 6.49 7.36
C SER A 71 -15.05 5.52 6.39
N VAL A 72 -14.35 5.09 5.34
CA VAL A 72 -14.82 4.04 4.41
C VAL A 72 -14.97 2.71 5.14
N ARG A 73 -13.96 2.31 5.92
CA ARG A 73 -14.03 1.07 6.72
C ARG A 73 -15.19 1.09 7.71
N ARG A 74 -15.40 2.19 8.42
CA ARG A 74 -16.55 2.33 9.34
C ARG A 74 -17.89 2.17 8.63
N LYS A 75 -18.05 2.75 7.44
CA LYS A 75 -19.28 2.59 6.64
C LYS A 75 -19.54 1.15 6.25
N ALA A 76 -18.52 0.41 5.81
CA ALA A 76 -18.65 -1.01 5.49
C ALA A 76 -18.93 -1.86 6.75
N GLN A 77 -18.27 -1.54 7.87
CA GLN A 77 -18.45 -2.25 9.17
C GLN A 77 -19.79 -1.98 9.83
N ALA A 78 -20.56 -0.98 9.40
CA ALA A 78 -21.93 -0.79 9.84
C ALA A 78 -22.89 -1.90 9.35
N HIS A 79 -22.45 -2.77 8.46
CA HIS A 79 -23.17 -3.97 8.02
C HIS A 79 -22.90 -5.16 8.93
N HIS A 80 -23.91 -5.97 9.16
CA HIS A 80 -23.85 -7.14 10.06
C HIS A 80 -22.81 -8.19 9.63
N SER A 81 -22.49 -8.25 8.35
CA SER A 81 -21.50 -9.16 7.78
C SER A 81 -20.46 -8.37 6.99
N SER A 82 -19.39 -7.95 7.69
CA SER A 82 -18.34 -7.16 7.07
C SER A 82 -16.96 -7.76 7.32
N HIS A 83 -16.12 -7.76 6.29
CA HIS A 83 -14.72 -8.18 6.37
C HIS A 83 -13.79 -7.06 5.91
N VAL A 84 -12.79 -6.71 6.72
CA VAL A 84 -11.80 -5.70 6.38
C VAL A 84 -10.52 -6.37 5.90
N ILE A 85 -10.18 -6.16 4.63
CA ILE A 85 -8.88 -6.56 4.10
C ILE A 85 -7.87 -5.47 4.50
N PRO A 86 -6.78 -5.79 5.21
CA PRO A 86 -5.78 -4.81 5.57
C PRO A 86 -5.21 -4.11 4.32
N ALA A 87 -5.33 -2.79 4.27
CA ALA A 87 -4.69 -2.02 3.21
C ALA A 87 -3.18 -1.91 3.48
N PRO A 88 -2.33 -1.88 2.45
CA PRO A 88 -0.90 -1.64 2.61
C PRO A 88 -0.63 -0.37 3.40
N GLN A 89 0.48 -0.35 4.14
CA GLN A 89 0.90 0.82 4.92
C GLN A 89 0.99 2.06 4.01
N GLY A 90 0.82 3.28 4.59
CA GLY A 90 0.96 4.52 3.82
C GLY A 90 2.32 4.60 3.13
N ARG A 91 2.36 5.11 1.89
CA ARG A 91 3.59 5.23 1.08
C ARG A 91 4.76 5.85 1.84
N ALA A 92 4.51 6.91 2.62
CA ALA A 92 5.55 7.56 3.41
C ALA A 92 6.21 6.61 4.41
N LEU A 93 5.42 5.83 5.16
CA LEU A 93 5.94 4.86 6.12
C LEU A 93 6.65 3.70 5.41
N ALA A 94 6.14 3.28 4.26
CA ALA A 94 6.77 2.25 3.44
C ALA A 94 8.14 2.72 2.90
N LEU A 95 8.24 3.97 2.44
CA LEU A 95 9.51 4.57 2.01
C LEU A 95 10.51 4.69 3.18
N VAL A 96 10.07 5.16 4.35
CA VAL A 96 10.93 5.18 5.55
C VAL A 96 11.44 3.79 5.90
N LYS A 97 10.60 2.76 5.81
CA LYS A 97 11.04 1.37 6.00
C LYS A 97 12.03 0.90 4.93
N ALA A 98 11.85 1.34 3.68
CA ALA A 98 12.76 1.01 2.59
C ALA A 98 14.16 1.60 2.79
N LEU A 99 14.29 2.76 3.44
CA LEU A 99 15.58 3.34 3.82
C LEU A 99 16.36 2.51 4.84
N ARG A 100 15.71 1.56 5.52
CA ARG A 100 16.31 0.66 6.54
C ARG A 100 17.08 1.40 7.64
N PRO A 101 16.49 2.33 8.39
CA PRO A 101 17.20 3.17 9.38
C PRO A 101 17.98 2.36 10.43
N HIS A 102 17.56 1.13 10.72
CA HIS A 102 18.27 0.23 11.64
C HIS A 102 19.69 -0.12 11.15
N GLN A 103 19.97 -0.03 9.85
CA GLN A 103 21.31 -0.22 9.30
C GLN A 103 22.23 0.99 9.52
N TRP A 104 21.67 2.17 9.83
CA TRP A 104 22.44 3.40 10.06
C TRP A 104 23.26 3.34 11.34
N LEU A 105 22.93 2.44 12.28
CA LEU A 105 23.74 2.22 13.49
C LEU A 105 25.22 1.94 13.18
N LYS A 106 25.51 1.27 12.06
CA LYS A 106 26.89 1.00 11.65
C LYS A 106 27.65 2.28 11.31
N ASN A 107 26.95 3.30 10.83
CA ASN A 107 27.53 4.58 10.41
C ASN A 107 27.85 5.48 11.61
N LEU A 108 27.39 5.14 12.82
CA LEU A 108 27.79 5.83 14.06
C LEU A 108 29.30 5.76 14.30
N LEU A 109 30.00 4.81 13.68
CA LEU A 109 31.47 4.74 13.73
C LEU A 109 32.16 6.01 13.22
N VAL A 110 31.48 6.84 12.42
CA VAL A 110 32.00 8.16 12.01
C VAL A 110 32.31 9.04 13.23
N PHE A 111 31.54 8.91 14.31
CA PHE A 111 31.77 9.68 15.53
C PHE A 111 32.92 9.16 16.39
N LEU A 112 33.41 7.94 16.11
CA LEU A 112 34.54 7.37 16.85
C LEU A 112 35.84 8.19 16.68
N ALA A 113 36.02 8.81 15.50
CA ALA A 113 37.14 9.69 15.26
C ALA A 113 37.11 10.94 16.17
N ILE A 114 35.94 11.53 16.41
CA ILE A 114 35.75 12.65 17.34
C ILE A 114 36.00 12.20 18.77
N ALA A 115 35.50 11.02 19.13
CA ALA A 115 35.72 10.42 20.45
C ALA A 115 37.23 10.21 20.73
N GLY A 116 37.95 9.63 19.77
CA GLY A 116 39.39 9.42 19.88
C GLY A 116 40.22 10.71 19.94
N ALA A 117 39.77 11.77 19.28
CA ALA A 117 40.39 13.09 19.31
C ALA A 117 40.04 13.91 20.57
N HIS A 118 39.12 13.43 21.42
CA HIS A 118 38.58 14.16 22.60
C HIS A 118 38.01 15.56 22.26
N ARG A 119 37.46 15.74 21.03
CA ARG A 119 36.98 17.03 20.51
C ARG A 119 35.45 17.12 20.45
N PHE A 120 34.77 16.63 21.46
CA PHE A 120 33.30 16.60 21.50
C PHE A 120 32.64 17.99 21.50
N PHE A 121 33.33 19.00 21.99
CA PHE A 121 32.81 20.38 22.08
C PHE A 121 33.17 21.25 20.86
N ASP A 122 33.84 20.67 19.86
CA ASP A 122 34.12 21.36 18.62
C ASP A 122 32.89 21.29 17.71
N PHE A 123 32.14 22.38 17.68
CA PHE A 123 30.87 22.47 16.97
C PHE A 123 31.03 22.24 15.45
N ASP A 124 32.08 22.81 14.83
CA ASP A 124 32.32 22.65 13.41
C ASP A 124 32.64 21.19 13.06
N LEU A 125 33.50 20.54 13.84
CA LEU A 125 33.83 19.15 13.67
C LEU A 125 32.61 18.23 13.89
N MET A 126 31.79 18.52 14.87
CA MET A 126 30.53 17.77 15.14
C MET A 126 29.55 17.93 13.97
N LEU A 127 29.38 19.14 13.43
CA LEU A 127 28.49 19.36 12.28
C LEU A 127 28.95 18.58 11.04
N ARG A 128 30.26 18.57 10.76
CA ARG A 128 30.85 17.77 9.67
C ARG A 128 30.62 16.27 9.87
N ALA A 129 30.76 15.76 11.08
CA ALA A 129 30.52 14.36 11.39
C ALA A 129 29.03 13.97 11.21
N ILE A 130 28.11 14.85 11.63
CA ILE A 130 26.67 14.66 11.39
C ILE A 130 26.38 14.64 9.89
N ALA A 131 26.94 15.59 9.12
CA ALA A 131 26.78 15.62 7.68
C ALA A 131 27.32 14.34 7.02
N ALA A 132 28.49 13.88 7.42
CA ALA A 132 29.07 12.61 6.95
C ALA A 132 28.17 11.42 7.32
N PHE A 133 27.70 11.33 8.57
CA PHE A 133 26.78 10.26 9.00
C PHE A 133 25.52 10.21 8.15
N VAL A 134 24.89 11.36 7.88
CA VAL A 134 23.69 11.44 7.05
C VAL A 134 24.01 11.03 5.61
N ALA A 135 25.11 11.55 5.03
CA ALA A 135 25.52 11.22 3.67
C ALA A 135 25.76 9.70 3.50
N PHE A 136 26.55 9.08 4.38
CA PHE A 136 26.79 7.63 4.35
C PHE A 136 25.49 6.83 4.54
N SER A 137 24.59 7.28 5.41
CA SER A 137 23.32 6.61 5.65
C SER A 137 22.40 6.66 4.44
N LEU A 138 22.35 7.79 3.74
CA LEU A 138 21.57 7.92 2.50
C LEU A 138 22.16 7.10 1.35
N VAL A 139 23.48 7.10 1.19
CA VAL A 139 24.15 6.25 0.19
C VAL A 139 23.88 4.78 0.46
N ALA A 140 24.05 4.31 1.69
CA ALA A 140 23.72 2.92 2.05
C ALA A 140 22.26 2.58 1.77
N SER A 141 21.33 3.49 2.11
CA SER A 141 19.89 3.31 1.84
C SER A 141 19.60 3.23 0.35
N SER A 142 20.25 4.03 -0.49
CA SER A 142 20.06 4.01 -1.94
C SER A 142 20.46 2.65 -2.54
N VAL A 143 21.55 2.07 -2.07
CA VAL A 143 21.99 0.72 -2.51
C VAL A 143 20.95 -0.34 -2.14
N TYR A 144 20.37 -0.27 -0.92
CA TYR A 144 19.32 -1.21 -0.53
C TYR A 144 18.03 -1.04 -1.37
N ILE A 145 17.66 0.19 -1.70
CA ILE A 145 16.49 0.46 -2.57
C ILE A 145 16.74 -0.12 -3.96
N VAL A 146 17.91 0.14 -4.53
CA VAL A 146 18.26 -0.40 -5.85
C VAL A 146 18.23 -1.94 -5.84
N ASN A 147 18.83 -2.57 -4.83
CA ASN A 147 18.79 -4.03 -4.70
C ASN A 147 17.35 -4.56 -4.56
N ASP A 148 16.52 -3.94 -3.72
CA ASP A 148 15.12 -4.36 -3.56
C ASP A 148 14.30 -4.19 -4.86
N LEU A 149 14.65 -3.22 -5.71
CA LEU A 149 14.02 -3.04 -7.03
C LEU A 149 14.52 -4.07 -8.06
N LEU A 150 15.81 -4.38 -8.07
CA LEU A 150 16.39 -5.39 -8.97
C LEU A 150 15.87 -6.79 -8.64
N ASP A 151 15.71 -7.11 -7.35
CA ASP A 151 15.25 -8.41 -6.86
C ASP A 151 13.71 -8.54 -6.77
N LEU A 152 12.96 -7.58 -7.31
CA LEU A 152 11.51 -7.45 -7.09
C LEU A 152 10.72 -8.73 -7.39
N SER A 153 11.02 -9.40 -8.48
CA SER A 153 10.36 -10.66 -8.89
C SER A 153 10.69 -11.81 -7.94
N ALA A 154 11.95 -11.94 -7.57
CA ALA A 154 12.43 -12.95 -6.62
C ALA A 154 11.88 -12.71 -5.21
N ASP A 155 11.84 -11.45 -4.77
CA ASP A 155 11.29 -11.07 -3.46
C ASP A 155 9.79 -11.34 -3.36
N ARG A 156 9.02 -11.15 -4.43
CA ARG A 156 7.60 -11.50 -4.47
C ARG A 156 7.33 -13.00 -4.35
N ALA A 157 8.19 -13.83 -4.91
CA ALA A 157 8.10 -15.28 -4.82
C ALA A 157 8.60 -15.85 -3.47
N HIS A 158 9.32 -15.06 -2.69
CA HIS A 158 9.98 -15.53 -1.46
C HIS A 158 9.05 -15.45 -0.24
N ALA A 159 8.94 -16.53 0.56
CA ALA A 159 8.03 -16.69 1.70
C ALA A 159 8.07 -15.60 2.80
N ARG A 160 9.18 -14.86 2.93
CA ARG A 160 9.34 -13.77 3.90
C ARG A 160 9.54 -12.40 3.25
N LYS A 161 10.22 -12.35 2.09
CA LYS A 161 10.62 -11.10 1.45
C LYS A 161 9.46 -10.40 0.72
N TYR A 162 8.37 -11.11 0.38
CA TYR A 162 7.17 -10.52 -0.22
C TYR A 162 6.56 -9.38 0.63
N LYS A 163 6.91 -9.32 1.94
CA LYS A 163 6.48 -8.24 2.86
C LYS A 163 7.33 -6.97 2.76
N ARG A 164 8.42 -6.97 1.96
CA ARG A 164 9.23 -5.77 1.76
C ARG A 164 8.42 -4.67 1.08
N PRO A 165 8.73 -3.38 1.34
CA PRO A 165 7.93 -2.25 0.83
C PRO A 165 7.64 -2.29 -0.67
N PHE A 166 8.64 -2.55 -1.50
CA PHE A 166 8.48 -2.63 -2.95
C PHE A 166 7.82 -3.94 -3.41
N ALA A 167 8.20 -5.07 -2.85
CA ALA A 167 7.62 -6.37 -3.21
C ALA A 167 6.12 -6.44 -2.90
N SER A 168 5.69 -5.84 -1.78
CA SER A 168 4.29 -5.78 -1.35
C SER A 168 3.45 -4.72 -2.09
N GLY A 169 4.07 -3.85 -2.91
CA GLY A 169 3.41 -2.71 -3.54
C GLY A 169 2.99 -1.60 -2.57
N ALA A 170 3.61 -1.49 -1.40
CA ALA A 170 3.32 -0.45 -0.41
C ALA A 170 4.12 0.84 -0.67
N ALA A 171 5.27 0.75 -1.34
CA ALA A 171 6.13 1.86 -1.75
C ALA A 171 6.11 2.03 -3.26
#